data_e5755e4cc99eae0e2f7146bcb622d625
#
_entry.id   e5755e4cc99eae0e2f7146bcb622d625
#
_cell.length_a   1.000
_cell.length_b   1.000
_cell.length_c   1.000
_cell.angle_alpha   90.00
_cell.angle_beta   90.00
_cell.angle_gamma   90.00
#
_symmetry.space_group_name_H-M   'P 1'
#
loop_
_entity.id
_entity.type
_entity.pdbx_description
1 polymer ?
#
loop_
_entity_poly.entity_id
_entity_poly.type
_entity_poly.pdbx_seq_one_letter_code
_entity_poly.pdbx_strand_id
1 'polypeptide(L)'
;MPENRAGPAPASTRLVVLVSDESPAFVDVANAIVARVMPRPEIYNLNSDPGRTAQVMRAVTASNNTSVVAIGMAAASAARRLQGKRVIFCQVFNPEQAGLITPWMRGVSALPPAAKSLREWKRLDPRLSRVGVITGDGLDELLGEAQAAAREHAIQLTVATVRSDKEMLYAFKRMSADIEGYWLIPDNRVLSREALRELMAFSVKQGKQLMVFAPELLQHGGMLSVESDARDIAAQVLARLDEA
;
A
#
# COMPACT_ATOMS: atom_id res chain seq x y z
N MET A 1 -36.82 -38.71 17.03
CA MET A 1 -36.10 -37.55 17.55
C MET A 1 -34.80 -37.45 16.79
N PRO A 2 -34.60 -36.54 15.82
CA PRO A 2 -33.28 -36.34 15.20
C PRO A 2 -32.46 -35.42 16.07
N GLU A 3 -31.29 -35.91 16.50
CA GLU A 3 -30.27 -35.12 17.19
C GLU A 3 -29.75 -34.00 16.26
N ASN A 4 -29.97 -32.77 16.68
CA ASN A 4 -29.44 -31.58 16.07
C ASN A 4 -27.93 -31.50 16.38
N ARG A 5 -27.08 -32.05 15.50
CA ARG A 5 -25.63 -31.82 15.56
C ARG A 5 -25.35 -30.38 15.11
N ALA A 6 -25.27 -29.50 16.07
CA ALA A 6 -24.68 -28.20 15.86
C ALA A 6 -23.25 -28.40 15.28
N GLY A 7 -23.02 -27.95 14.06
CA GLY A 7 -21.68 -27.90 13.46
C GLY A 7 -20.75 -27.08 14.35
N PRO A 8 -19.43 -27.32 14.29
CA PRO A 8 -18.49 -26.55 15.08
C PRO A 8 -18.64 -25.06 14.73
N ALA A 9 -18.84 -24.27 15.78
CA ALA A 9 -18.83 -22.80 15.63
C ALA A 9 -17.54 -22.38 14.93
N PRO A 10 -17.59 -21.40 14.00
CA PRO A 10 -16.38 -20.92 13.34
C PRO A 10 -15.37 -20.50 14.40
N ALA A 11 -14.16 -21.05 14.29
CA ALA A 11 -13.07 -20.72 15.21
C ALA A 11 -12.93 -19.21 15.23
N SER A 12 -13.21 -18.57 16.37
CA SER A 12 -13.08 -17.12 16.52
C SER A 12 -11.63 -16.76 16.20
N THR A 13 -11.39 -16.10 15.09
CA THR A 13 -10.07 -15.66 14.67
C THR A 13 -9.54 -14.69 15.73
N ARG A 14 -8.63 -15.15 16.58
CA ARG A 14 -8.00 -14.29 17.57
C ARG A 14 -6.95 -13.45 16.87
N LEU A 15 -7.31 -12.21 16.61
CA LEU A 15 -6.49 -11.23 15.90
C LEU A 15 -5.67 -10.38 16.86
N VAL A 16 -4.42 -10.16 16.50
CA VAL A 16 -3.54 -9.14 17.10
C VAL A 16 -3.23 -8.06 16.07
N VAL A 17 -3.21 -6.81 16.50
CA VAL A 17 -2.80 -5.66 15.70
C VAL A 17 -1.49 -5.10 16.26
N LEU A 18 -0.44 -5.10 15.44
CA LEU A 18 0.85 -4.49 15.75
C LEU A 18 0.96 -3.17 15.01
N VAL A 19 1.29 -2.11 15.72
CA VAL A 19 1.45 -0.76 15.15
C VAL A 19 2.90 -0.32 15.35
N SER A 20 3.53 0.19 14.31
CA SER A 20 4.94 0.60 14.35
C SER A 20 5.20 1.73 15.34
N ASP A 21 4.35 2.77 15.31
CA ASP A 21 4.43 3.96 16.17
C ASP A 21 3.07 4.69 16.23
N GLU A 22 3.04 5.88 16.84
CA GLU A 22 1.82 6.69 17.05
C GLU A 22 1.48 7.62 15.87
N SER A 23 2.04 7.38 14.69
CA SER A 23 1.68 8.16 13.50
C SER A 23 0.16 8.09 13.25
N PRO A 24 -0.51 9.22 13.01
CA PRO A 24 -1.97 9.25 12.83
C PRO A 24 -2.46 8.28 11.78
N ALA A 25 -1.75 8.15 10.65
CA ALA A 25 -2.10 7.23 9.58
C ALA A 25 -2.13 5.76 10.04
N PHE A 26 -1.24 5.36 10.97
CA PHE A 26 -1.20 4.00 11.50
C PHE A 26 -2.30 3.78 12.55
N VAL A 27 -2.49 4.75 13.43
CA VAL A 27 -3.51 4.69 14.48
C VAL A 27 -4.92 4.65 13.89
N ASP A 28 -5.18 5.44 12.85
CA ASP A 28 -6.48 5.48 12.16
C ASP A 28 -6.81 4.12 11.50
N VAL A 29 -5.83 3.49 10.85
CA VAL A 29 -6.00 2.15 10.28
C VAL A 29 -6.25 1.11 11.38
N ALA A 30 -5.47 1.14 12.48
CA ALA A 30 -5.68 0.24 13.61
C ALA A 30 -7.09 0.37 14.20
N ASN A 31 -7.55 1.61 14.42
CA ASN A 31 -8.90 1.88 14.93
C ASN A 31 -9.98 1.41 13.95
N ALA A 32 -9.79 1.61 12.65
CA ALA A 32 -10.72 1.16 11.62
C ALA A 32 -10.84 -0.38 11.54
N ILE A 33 -9.75 -1.11 11.80
CA ILE A 33 -9.74 -2.58 11.88
C ILE A 33 -10.47 -3.03 13.15
N VAL A 34 -10.10 -2.47 14.30
CA VAL A 34 -10.68 -2.84 15.61
C VAL A 34 -12.19 -2.62 15.67
N ALA A 35 -12.66 -1.55 15.03
CA ALA A 35 -14.11 -1.27 14.96
C ALA A 35 -14.93 -2.30 14.19
N ARG A 36 -14.28 -3.18 13.41
CA ARG A 36 -14.93 -4.16 12.52
C ARG A 36 -14.74 -5.62 12.94
N VAL A 37 -13.96 -5.88 13.98
CA VAL A 37 -13.59 -7.25 14.39
C VAL A 37 -14.13 -7.55 15.79
N MET A 38 -14.77 -8.70 15.92
CA MET A 38 -15.26 -9.23 17.20
C MET A 38 -14.78 -10.69 17.38
N PRO A 39 -14.24 -11.07 18.55
CA PRO A 39 -13.95 -10.22 19.70
C PRO A 39 -12.91 -9.16 19.40
N ARG A 40 -12.91 -8.06 20.18
CA ARG A 40 -12.00 -6.93 19.96
C ARG A 40 -10.54 -7.40 19.97
N PRO A 41 -9.75 -7.09 18.94
CA PRO A 41 -8.35 -7.45 18.85
C PRO A 41 -7.50 -6.75 19.94
N GLU A 42 -6.43 -7.41 20.34
CA GLU A 42 -5.37 -6.79 21.12
C GLU A 42 -4.53 -5.88 20.21
N ILE A 43 -4.22 -4.67 20.67
CA ILE A 43 -3.38 -3.72 19.94
C ILE A 43 -2.07 -3.53 20.71
N TYR A 44 -0.94 -3.67 20.03
CA TYR A 44 0.39 -3.39 20.54
C TYR A 44 1.07 -2.31 19.71
N ASN A 45 1.34 -1.16 20.33
CA ASN A 45 2.19 -0.15 19.72
C ASN A 45 3.65 -0.46 20.07
N LEU A 46 4.50 -0.61 19.06
CA LEU A 46 5.91 -0.92 19.21
C LEU A 46 6.75 0.33 19.54
N ASN A 47 6.19 1.53 19.29
CA ASN A 47 6.82 2.84 19.47
C ASN A 47 8.19 2.96 18.76
N SER A 48 8.40 2.19 17.70
CA SER A 48 9.71 2.06 17.04
C SER A 48 10.87 1.73 18.00
N ASP A 49 10.56 1.14 19.16
CA ASP A 49 11.52 0.77 20.21
C ASP A 49 11.89 -0.71 20.12
N PRO A 50 13.19 -1.06 19.99
CA PRO A 50 13.63 -2.45 19.86
C PRO A 50 13.35 -3.31 21.10
N GLY A 51 13.45 -2.75 22.31
CA GLY A 51 13.21 -3.46 23.56
C GLY A 51 11.74 -3.84 23.73
N ARG A 52 10.87 -2.85 23.50
CA ARG A 52 9.41 -3.04 23.48
C ARG A 52 9.00 -4.02 22.39
N THR A 53 9.56 -3.89 21.18
CA THR A 53 9.32 -4.81 20.07
C THR A 53 9.65 -6.26 20.48
N ALA A 54 10.82 -6.50 21.07
CA ALA A 54 11.21 -7.83 21.52
C ALA A 54 10.27 -8.40 22.60
N GLN A 55 9.79 -7.58 23.52
CA GLN A 55 8.83 -7.98 24.55
C GLN A 55 7.47 -8.36 23.94
N VAL A 56 6.91 -7.50 23.09
CA VAL A 56 5.63 -7.73 22.41
C VAL A 56 5.71 -8.99 21.54
N MET A 57 6.79 -9.16 20.78
CA MET A 57 6.95 -10.31 19.89
C MET A 57 7.02 -11.63 20.67
N ARG A 58 7.63 -11.67 21.86
CA ARG A 58 7.59 -12.85 22.73
C ARG A 58 6.17 -13.16 23.17
N ALA A 59 5.40 -12.16 23.61
CA ALA A 59 4.02 -12.32 24.02
C ALA A 59 3.12 -12.83 22.88
N VAL A 60 3.23 -12.22 21.69
CA VAL A 60 2.47 -12.62 20.51
C VAL A 60 2.83 -14.02 20.03
N THR A 61 4.11 -14.40 20.07
CA THR A 61 4.56 -15.76 19.71
C THR A 61 3.96 -16.80 20.64
N ALA A 62 3.94 -16.52 21.95
CA ALA A 62 3.41 -17.44 22.97
C ALA A 62 1.87 -17.46 23.03
N SER A 63 1.19 -16.50 22.40
CA SER A 63 -0.26 -16.40 22.43
C SER A 63 -0.93 -17.42 21.50
N ASN A 64 -2.21 -17.70 21.77
CA ASN A 64 -3.06 -18.55 20.92
C ASN A 64 -3.70 -17.79 19.72
N ASN A 65 -3.23 -16.58 19.44
CA ASN A 65 -3.67 -15.81 18.27
C ASN A 65 -3.19 -16.48 16.98
N THR A 66 -4.08 -16.61 15.99
CA THR A 66 -3.78 -17.26 14.71
C THR A 66 -3.40 -16.25 13.64
N SER A 67 -3.83 -15.00 13.79
CA SER A 67 -3.67 -13.95 12.81
C SER A 67 -3.10 -12.67 13.42
N VAL A 68 -2.27 -11.99 12.65
CA VAL A 68 -1.61 -10.75 13.04
C VAL A 68 -1.75 -9.73 11.91
N VAL A 69 -2.18 -8.52 12.24
CA VAL A 69 -2.06 -7.37 11.34
C VAL A 69 -0.88 -6.53 11.78
N ALA A 70 0.01 -6.23 10.85
CA ALA A 70 1.21 -5.42 11.10
C ALA A 70 1.13 -4.11 10.30
N ILE A 71 1.03 -2.98 11.00
CA ILE A 71 0.85 -1.66 10.41
C ILE A 71 2.17 -0.89 10.46
N GLY A 72 2.69 -0.56 9.27
CA GLY A 72 3.98 0.11 9.09
C GLY A 72 5.18 -0.84 9.07
N MET A 73 6.32 -0.31 8.65
CA MET A 73 7.53 -1.10 8.35
C MET A 73 8.11 -1.79 9.60
N ALA A 74 8.17 -1.13 10.75
CA ALA A 74 8.75 -1.71 11.97
C ALA A 74 7.92 -2.91 12.47
N ALA A 75 6.59 -2.79 12.48
CA ALA A 75 5.68 -3.86 12.84
C ALA A 75 5.76 -5.03 11.85
N ALA A 76 5.77 -4.75 10.55
CA ALA A 76 5.88 -5.76 9.50
C ALA A 76 7.22 -6.52 9.58
N SER A 77 8.33 -5.82 9.77
CA SER A 77 9.65 -6.43 9.93
C SER A 77 9.74 -7.32 11.17
N ALA A 78 9.14 -6.90 12.29
CA ALA A 78 9.07 -7.71 13.51
C ALA A 78 8.23 -8.97 13.29
N ALA A 79 7.05 -8.83 12.66
CA ALA A 79 6.11 -9.92 12.41
C ALA A 79 6.64 -10.99 11.43
N ARG A 80 7.69 -10.70 10.64
CA ARG A 80 8.30 -11.67 9.71
C ARG A 80 8.72 -12.98 10.39
N ARG A 81 8.99 -12.95 11.69
CA ARG A 81 9.43 -14.13 12.47
C ARG A 81 8.28 -15.02 12.95
N LEU A 82 7.03 -14.63 12.73
CA LEU A 82 5.84 -15.33 13.21
C LEU A 82 5.38 -16.43 12.22
N GLN A 83 6.25 -17.38 11.91
CA GLN A 83 6.01 -18.42 10.90
C GLN A 83 4.78 -19.31 11.15
N GLY A 84 4.30 -19.42 12.37
CA GLY A 84 3.11 -20.20 12.71
C GLY A 84 1.80 -19.39 12.69
N LYS A 85 1.84 -18.14 12.27
CA LYS A 85 0.70 -17.22 12.26
C LYS A 85 0.51 -16.63 10.87
N ARG A 86 -0.73 -16.35 10.52
CA ARG A 86 -1.02 -15.56 9.31
C ARG A 86 -0.75 -14.09 9.59
N VAL A 87 0.08 -13.47 8.80
CA VAL A 87 0.41 -12.06 8.93
C VAL A 87 -0.07 -11.30 7.71
N ILE A 88 -0.89 -10.27 7.92
CA ILE A 88 -1.23 -9.28 6.90
C ILE A 88 -0.56 -7.97 7.29
N PHE A 89 0.26 -7.41 6.43
CA PHE A 89 0.83 -6.09 6.65
C PHE A 89 0.20 -5.03 5.76
N CYS A 90 0.19 -3.78 6.22
CA CYS A 90 -0.25 -2.62 5.45
C CYS A 90 0.59 -1.39 5.83
N GLN A 91 0.43 -0.30 5.07
CA GLN A 91 1.20 0.94 5.24
C GLN A 91 2.72 0.68 5.14
N VAL A 92 3.12 -0.16 4.20
CA VAL A 92 4.52 -0.49 3.90
C VAL A 92 4.77 -0.25 2.42
N PHE A 93 5.81 0.51 2.11
CA PHE A 93 6.30 0.70 0.75
C PHE A 93 7.43 -0.29 0.45
N ASN A 94 7.45 -0.81 -0.79
CA ASN A 94 8.47 -1.76 -1.29
C ASN A 94 8.71 -2.97 -0.37
N PRO A 95 7.68 -3.73 -0.04
CA PRO A 95 7.77 -4.85 0.89
C PRO A 95 8.70 -5.97 0.39
N GLU A 96 8.90 -6.11 -0.93
CA GLU A 96 9.80 -7.08 -1.55
C GLU A 96 11.24 -6.84 -1.13
N GLN A 97 11.72 -5.59 -1.15
CA GLN A 97 13.07 -5.23 -0.70
C GLN A 97 13.31 -5.55 0.78
N ALA A 98 12.28 -5.40 1.59
CA ALA A 98 12.34 -5.73 3.01
C ALA A 98 12.19 -7.24 3.27
N GLY A 99 12.00 -8.06 2.24
CA GLY A 99 11.79 -9.51 2.35
C GLY A 99 10.53 -9.84 3.13
N LEU A 100 9.47 -9.05 2.96
CA LEU A 100 8.22 -9.21 3.71
C LEU A 100 7.22 -10.12 3.01
N ILE A 101 7.40 -10.40 1.73
CA ILE A 101 6.52 -11.31 1.00
C ILE A 101 6.98 -12.75 1.26
N THR A 102 6.16 -13.50 1.97
CA THR A 102 6.43 -14.90 2.34
C THR A 102 5.13 -15.72 2.27
N PRO A 103 5.18 -17.06 2.33
CA PRO A 103 3.97 -17.88 2.32
C PRO A 103 2.95 -17.56 3.44
N TRP A 104 3.43 -17.08 4.59
CA TRP A 104 2.59 -16.75 5.76
C TRP A 104 2.35 -15.25 5.94
N MET A 105 2.95 -14.41 5.08
CA MET A 105 2.92 -12.97 5.22
C MET A 105 2.58 -12.31 3.88
N ARG A 106 1.46 -11.61 3.82
CA ARG A 106 0.95 -10.92 2.64
C ARG A 106 0.72 -9.45 2.95
N GLY A 107 0.77 -8.61 1.91
CA GLY A 107 0.59 -7.16 2.02
C GLY A 107 -0.73 -6.67 1.46
N VAL A 108 -1.18 -5.55 2.02
CA VAL A 108 -2.13 -4.64 1.39
C VAL A 108 -1.35 -3.42 0.93
N SER A 109 -1.57 -3.00 -0.30
CA SER A 109 -0.87 -1.86 -0.88
C SER A 109 -1.02 -0.60 -0.03
N ALA A 110 0.06 0.15 0.14
CA ALA A 110 0.02 1.48 0.75
C ALA A 110 -0.57 2.54 -0.20
N LEU A 111 -0.61 2.24 -1.49
CA LEU A 111 -1.21 3.11 -2.49
C LEU A 111 -2.74 2.96 -2.50
N PRO A 112 -3.47 4.04 -2.79
CA PRO A 112 -4.89 3.95 -2.99
C PRO A 112 -5.23 3.08 -4.22
N PRO A 113 -6.41 2.44 -4.26
CA PRO A 113 -6.85 1.69 -5.42
C PRO A 113 -6.72 2.51 -6.71
N ALA A 114 -6.21 1.89 -7.77
CA ALA A 114 -5.98 2.55 -9.06
C ALA A 114 -7.26 3.20 -9.61
N ALA A 115 -8.40 2.53 -9.46
CA ALA A 115 -9.71 3.07 -9.87
C ALA A 115 -10.08 4.35 -9.11
N LYS A 116 -9.79 4.45 -7.81
CA LYS A 116 -10.00 5.68 -7.03
C LYS A 116 -9.11 6.81 -7.55
N SER A 117 -7.84 6.52 -7.75
CA SER A 117 -6.84 7.49 -8.20
C SER A 117 -7.19 8.09 -9.57
N LEU A 118 -7.48 7.25 -10.55
CA LEU A 118 -7.80 7.70 -11.90
C LEU A 118 -9.17 8.38 -11.98
N ARG A 119 -10.16 7.93 -11.19
CA ARG A 119 -11.46 8.60 -11.09
C ARG A 119 -11.31 10.03 -10.54
N GLU A 120 -10.57 10.23 -9.47
CA GLU A 120 -10.35 11.56 -8.90
C GLU A 120 -9.57 12.46 -9.87
N TRP A 121 -8.62 11.92 -10.61
CA TRP A 121 -7.92 12.67 -11.65
C TRP A 121 -8.84 13.08 -12.81
N LYS A 122 -9.68 12.17 -13.26
CA LYS A 122 -10.71 12.47 -14.28
C LYS A 122 -11.74 13.50 -13.81
N ARG A 123 -12.05 13.52 -12.51
CA ARG A 123 -12.93 14.57 -11.94
C ARG A 123 -12.28 15.95 -11.98
N LEU A 124 -10.98 16.01 -11.75
CA LEU A 124 -10.19 17.24 -11.78
C LEU A 124 -9.96 17.72 -13.22
N ASP A 125 -9.64 16.81 -14.14
CA ASP A 125 -9.56 17.10 -15.58
C ASP A 125 -10.32 16.05 -16.40
N PRO A 126 -11.57 16.34 -16.80
CA PRO A 126 -12.37 15.43 -17.63
C PRO A 126 -11.78 15.13 -19.00
N ARG A 127 -10.87 15.96 -19.51
CA ARG A 127 -10.22 15.77 -20.81
C ARG A 127 -8.98 14.90 -20.76
N LEU A 128 -8.45 14.61 -19.57
CA LEU A 128 -7.29 13.74 -19.40
C LEU A 128 -7.50 12.41 -20.13
N SER A 129 -6.65 12.06 -21.05
CA SER A 129 -6.81 10.86 -21.92
C SER A 129 -5.54 10.03 -22.02
N ARG A 130 -4.36 10.58 -21.72
CA ARG A 130 -3.06 9.90 -21.86
C ARG A 130 -2.23 10.09 -20.61
N VAL A 131 -2.00 9.01 -19.90
CA VAL A 131 -1.23 8.99 -18.64
C VAL A 131 -0.06 8.04 -18.77
N GLY A 132 1.09 8.45 -18.25
CA GLY A 132 2.28 7.61 -18.13
C GLY A 132 2.48 7.11 -16.70
N VAL A 133 3.03 5.92 -16.56
CA VAL A 133 3.52 5.36 -15.29
C VAL A 133 4.82 4.61 -15.54
N ILE A 134 5.80 4.78 -14.66
CA ILE A 134 7.08 4.08 -14.75
C ILE A 134 7.38 3.48 -13.37
N THR A 135 7.76 2.21 -13.35
CA THR A 135 8.06 1.46 -12.13
C THR A 135 9.32 0.61 -12.30
N GLY A 136 9.83 0.06 -11.23
CA GLY A 136 10.74 -1.08 -11.27
C GLY A 136 9.99 -2.39 -11.53
N ASP A 137 10.75 -3.48 -11.67
CA ASP A 137 10.21 -4.83 -11.85
C ASP A 137 9.35 -5.27 -10.64
N GLY A 138 8.41 -6.22 -10.85
CA GLY A 138 7.67 -6.89 -9.78
C GLY A 138 6.42 -6.14 -9.27
N LEU A 139 5.92 -5.15 -10.01
CA LEU A 139 4.66 -4.46 -9.71
C LEU A 139 3.54 -4.83 -10.70
N ASP A 140 3.57 -6.04 -11.25
CA ASP A 140 2.65 -6.49 -12.31
C ASP A 140 1.18 -6.46 -11.86
N GLU A 141 0.88 -6.83 -10.61
CA GLU A 141 -0.47 -6.77 -10.04
C GLU A 141 -0.99 -5.32 -10.01
N LEU A 142 -0.19 -4.39 -9.47
CA LEU A 142 -0.52 -2.97 -9.43
C LEU A 142 -0.74 -2.40 -10.83
N LEU A 143 0.15 -2.73 -11.77
CA LEU A 143 0.06 -2.26 -13.16
C LEU A 143 -1.14 -2.85 -13.89
N GLY A 144 -1.49 -4.12 -13.60
CA GLY A 144 -2.70 -4.76 -14.13
C GLY A 144 -3.97 -4.07 -13.65
N GLU A 145 -4.07 -3.78 -12.34
CA GLU A 145 -5.18 -2.99 -11.77
C GLU A 145 -5.25 -1.57 -12.37
N ALA A 146 -4.09 -0.93 -12.52
CA ALA A 146 -4.00 0.41 -13.10
C ALA A 146 -4.48 0.43 -14.57
N GLN A 147 -4.10 -0.57 -15.37
CA GLN A 147 -4.55 -0.71 -16.74
C GLN A 147 -6.06 -0.99 -16.85
N ALA A 148 -6.59 -1.83 -15.95
CA ALA A 148 -8.04 -2.09 -15.91
C ALA A 148 -8.82 -0.82 -15.60
N ALA A 149 -8.42 -0.11 -14.54
CA ALA A 149 -9.03 1.16 -14.15
C ALA A 149 -8.90 2.26 -15.21
N ALA A 150 -7.76 2.32 -15.91
CA ALA A 150 -7.55 3.28 -17.00
C ALA A 150 -8.54 3.05 -18.15
N ARG A 151 -8.80 1.79 -18.52
CA ARG A 151 -9.81 1.45 -19.54
C ARG A 151 -11.22 1.90 -19.14
N GLU A 152 -11.61 1.70 -17.87
CA GLU A 152 -12.92 2.13 -17.36
C GLU A 152 -13.13 3.64 -17.45
N HIS A 153 -12.05 4.41 -17.35
CA HIS A 153 -12.08 5.87 -17.39
C HIS A 153 -11.68 6.46 -18.76
N ALA A 154 -11.61 5.65 -19.81
CA ALA A 154 -11.15 6.06 -21.14
C ALA A 154 -9.80 6.79 -21.13
N ILE A 155 -8.86 6.27 -20.34
CA ILE A 155 -7.47 6.72 -20.25
C ILE A 155 -6.57 5.70 -20.94
N GLN A 156 -5.74 6.16 -21.87
CA GLN A 156 -4.63 5.38 -22.39
C GLN A 156 -3.48 5.43 -21.40
N LEU A 157 -3.19 4.31 -20.73
CA LEU A 157 -2.09 4.20 -19.78
C LEU A 157 -0.85 3.64 -20.49
N THR A 158 0.20 4.47 -20.59
CA THR A 158 1.51 4.04 -21.11
C THR A 158 2.39 3.61 -19.94
N VAL A 159 2.83 2.36 -19.96
CA VAL A 159 3.63 1.76 -18.89
C VAL A 159 5.06 1.54 -19.37
N ALA A 160 6.04 1.85 -18.52
CA ALA A 160 7.42 1.44 -18.70
C ALA A 160 7.98 0.83 -17.42
N THR A 161 8.78 -0.23 -17.56
CA THR A 161 9.51 -0.85 -16.46
C THR A 161 10.99 -0.59 -16.63
N VAL A 162 11.68 -0.16 -15.57
CA VAL A 162 13.07 0.27 -15.57
C VAL A 162 13.83 -0.30 -14.37
N ARG A 163 15.16 -0.23 -14.37
CA ARG A 163 16.02 -0.82 -13.34
C ARG A 163 16.86 0.18 -12.58
N SER A 164 16.79 1.45 -12.94
CA SER A 164 17.55 2.52 -12.29
C SER A 164 16.85 3.87 -12.43
N ASP A 165 17.26 4.82 -11.59
CA ASP A 165 16.80 6.20 -11.65
C ASP A 165 17.20 6.93 -12.95
N LYS A 166 18.35 6.59 -13.55
CA LYS A 166 18.76 7.10 -14.85
C LYS A 166 17.84 6.62 -15.96
N GLU A 167 17.50 5.34 -15.95
CA GLU A 167 16.52 4.78 -16.89
C GLU A 167 15.14 5.38 -16.68
N MET A 168 14.72 5.61 -15.43
CA MET A 168 13.49 6.28 -15.08
C MET A 168 13.41 7.66 -15.73
N LEU A 169 14.41 8.50 -15.54
CA LEU A 169 14.45 9.84 -16.13
C LEU A 169 14.47 9.83 -17.64
N TYR A 170 15.22 8.90 -18.24
CA TYR A 170 15.25 8.74 -19.69
C TYR A 170 13.89 8.31 -20.25
N ALA A 171 13.29 7.28 -19.67
CA ALA A 171 11.97 6.79 -20.07
C ALA A 171 10.88 7.86 -19.89
N PHE A 172 10.92 8.62 -18.78
CA PHE A 172 10.00 9.70 -18.54
C PHE A 172 10.12 10.83 -19.59
N LYS A 173 11.34 11.31 -19.88
CA LYS A 173 11.56 12.34 -20.88
C LYS A 173 11.10 11.92 -22.27
N ARG A 174 11.34 10.66 -22.63
CA ARG A 174 10.87 10.08 -23.88
C ARG A 174 9.34 9.96 -23.94
N MET A 175 8.72 9.46 -22.87
CA MET A 175 7.28 9.29 -22.77
C MET A 175 6.52 10.63 -22.70
N SER A 176 7.15 11.66 -22.17
CA SER A 176 6.53 12.97 -21.92
C SER A 176 5.96 13.66 -23.16
N ALA A 177 6.46 13.33 -24.36
CA ALA A 177 5.90 13.86 -25.60
C ALA A 177 4.48 13.38 -25.87
N ASP A 178 4.16 12.15 -25.44
CA ASP A 178 2.93 11.45 -25.79
C ASP A 178 1.89 11.44 -24.67
N ILE A 179 2.23 11.88 -23.45
CA ILE A 179 1.35 11.89 -22.28
C ILE A 179 0.93 13.31 -21.88
N GLU A 180 -0.22 13.43 -21.27
CA GLU A 180 -0.76 14.66 -20.66
C GLU A 180 -0.46 14.70 -19.16
N GLY A 181 -0.51 13.54 -18.52
CA GLY A 181 -0.25 13.36 -17.10
C GLY A 181 0.70 12.21 -16.80
N TYR A 182 1.34 12.27 -15.66
CA TYR A 182 2.22 11.23 -15.16
C TYR A 182 1.81 10.82 -13.74
N TRP A 183 1.60 9.51 -13.56
CA TRP A 183 1.30 8.93 -12.26
C TRP A 183 2.60 8.51 -11.58
N LEU A 184 2.99 9.26 -10.59
CA LEU A 184 4.21 9.02 -9.83
C LEU A 184 3.98 7.94 -8.77
N ILE A 185 4.63 6.80 -8.93
CA ILE A 185 4.60 5.68 -7.99
C ILE A 185 5.81 5.75 -7.06
N PRO A 186 5.68 5.54 -5.74
CA PRO A 186 6.79 5.59 -4.79
C PRO A 186 7.63 4.30 -4.85
N ASP A 187 8.48 4.19 -5.86
CA ASP A 187 9.39 3.06 -6.03
C ASP A 187 10.85 3.53 -5.88
N ASN A 188 11.39 3.41 -4.66
CA ASN A 188 12.75 3.89 -4.34
C ASN A 188 13.87 3.10 -5.03
N ARG A 189 13.58 2.00 -5.71
CA ARG A 189 14.55 1.24 -6.53
C ARG A 189 14.93 2.00 -7.80
N VAL A 190 13.99 2.79 -8.31
CA VAL A 190 14.12 3.50 -9.58
C VAL A 190 13.82 5.00 -9.47
N LEU A 191 13.40 5.47 -8.31
CA LEU A 191 13.05 6.86 -8.04
C LEU A 191 13.87 7.38 -6.86
N SER A 192 15.11 7.77 -7.13
CA SER A 192 15.94 8.47 -6.14
C SER A 192 15.39 9.87 -5.86
N ARG A 193 15.85 10.50 -4.78
CA ARG A 193 15.47 11.88 -4.43
C ARG A 193 15.85 12.87 -5.53
N GLU A 194 17.00 12.67 -6.18
CA GLU A 194 17.47 13.47 -7.29
C GLU A 194 16.58 13.28 -8.52
N ALA A 195 16.27 12.04 -8.87
CA ALA A 195 15.38 11.71 -9.99
C ALA A 195 13.98 12.30 -9.78
N LEU A 196 13.43 12.19 -8.57
CA LEU A 196 12.15 12.79 -8.21
C LEU A 196 12.16 14.31 -8.44
N ARG A 197 13.20 15.01 -7.95
CA ARG A 197 13.33 16.47 -8.10
C ARG A 197 13.42 16.88 -9.57
N GLU A 198 14.22 16.18 -10.37
CA GLU A 198 14.37 16.44 -11.80
C GLU A 198 13.08 16.18 -12.56
N LEU A 199 12.40 15.07 -12.28
CA LEU A 199 11.13 14.71 -12.90
C LEU A 199 10.06 15.77 -12.61
N MET A 200 9.94 16.22 -11.37
CA MET A 200 8.97 17.23 -10.98
C MET A 200 9.25 18.57 -11.65
N ALA A 201 10.50 19.03 -11.63
CA ALA A 201 10.90 20.26 -12.31
C ALA A 201 10.66 20.22 -13.83
N PHE A 202 10.95 19.09 -14.46
CA PHE A 202 10.68 18.89 -15.87
C PHE A 202 9.18 18.92 -16.18
N SER A 203 8.38 18.26 -15.36
CA SER A 203 6.93 18.20 -15.54
C SER A 203 6.28 19.58 -15.48
N VAL A 204 6.67 20.39 -14.48
CA VAL A 204 6.21 21.78 -14.35
C VAL A 204 6.60 22.58 -15.60
N LYS A 205 7.85 22.48 -16.05
CA LYS A 205 8.35 23.20 -17.23
C LYS A 205 7.60 22.80 -18.52
N GLN A 206 7.19 21.54 -18.63
CA GLN A 206 6.49 21.02 -19.81
C GLN A 206 4.96 21.05 -19.67
N GLY A 207 4.41 21.63 -18.60
CA GLY A 207 2.98 21.68 -18.33
C GLY A 207 2.33 20.31 -18.19
N LYS A 208 3.06 19.30 -17.69
CA LYS A 208 2.52 17.96 -17.45
C LYS A 208 1.83 17.90 -16.11
N GLN A 209 0.66 17.29 -16.07
CA GLN A 209 -0.03 17.01 -14.83
C GLN A 209 0.70 15.91 -14.06
N LEU A 210 0.87 16.07 -12.74
CA LEU A 210 1.47 15.05 -11.89
C LEU A 210 0.48 14.59 -10.83
N MET A 211 0.12 13.32 -10.84
CA MET A 211 -0.46 12.67 -9.69
C MET A 211 0.66 12.13 -8.82
N VAL A 212 0.73 12.59 -7.56
CA VAL A 212 1.80 12.29 -6.61
C VAL A 212 1.31 11.38 -5.48
N PHE A 213 2.22 10.66 -4.88
CA PHE A 213 1.93 9.67 -3.82
C PHE A 213 1.91 10.23 -2.40
N ALA A 214 2.27 11.51 -2.24
CA ALA A 214 2.31 12.17 -0.93
C ALA A 214 1.89 13.63 -1.08
N PRO A 215 1.06 14.18 -0.15
CA PRO A 215 0.56 15.54 -0.20
C PRO A 215 1.66 16.60 -0.20
N GLU A 216 2.79 16.32 0.46
CA GLU A 216 3.94 17.22 0.53
C GLU A 216 4.53 17.53 -0.85
N LEU A 217 4.33 16.65 -1.82
CA LEU A 217 4.80 16.84 -3.19
C LEU A 217 3.94 17.84 -3.99
N LEU A 218 2.75 18.19 -3.50
CA LEU A 218 1.90 19.20 -4.16
C LEU A 218 2.59 20.57 -4.23
N GLN A 219 3.27 20.98 -3.16
CA GLN A 219 4.02 22.23 -3.13
C GLN A 219 5.22 22.28 -4.09
N HIS A 220 5.64 21.12 -4.62
CA HIS A 220 6.76 20.98 -5.56
C HIS A 220 6.31 20.77 -7.01
N GLY A 221 5.03 20.97 -7.31
CA GLY A 221 4.49 20.87 -8.67
C GLY A 221 3.61 19.65 -8.92
N GLY A 222 3.30 18.86 -7.89
CA GLY A 222 2.21 17.88 -7.95
C GLY A 222 0.87 18.58 -8.14
N MET A 223 0.01 18.03 -8.98
CA MET A 223 -1.33 18.58 -9.22
C MET A 223 -2.39 17.88 -8.34
N LEU A 224 -2.21 16.60 -8.08
CA LEU A 224 -3.14 15.77 -7.34
C LEU A 224 -2.40 14.78 -6.46
N SER A 225 -2.79 14.67 -5.20
CA SER A 225 -2.45 13.55 -4.32
C SER A 225 -3.74 12.84 -3.94
N VAL A 226 -3.76 11.53 -4.12
CA VAL A 226 -4.86 10.68 -3.67
C VAL A 226 -4.35 9.79 -2.56
N GLU A 227 -5.01 9.80 -1.43
CA GLU A 227 -4.63 9.01 -0.27
C GLU A 227 -5.56 7.81 -0.08
N SER A 228 -5.00 6.75 0.49
CA SER A 228 -5.81 5.62 0.95
C SER A 228 -6.55 6.02 2.22
N ASP A 229 -7.86 5.82 2.25
CA ASP A 229 -8.66 5.98 3.45
C ASP A 229 -8.37 4.83 4.42
N ALA A 230 -8.24 5.12 5.71
CA ALA A 230 -8.01 4.13 6.74
C ALA A 230 -9.10 3.02 6.75
N ARG A 231 -10.33 3.37 6.39
CA ARG A 231 -11.44 2.41 6.27
C ARG A 231 -11.29 1.49 5.07
N ASP A 232 -10.79 2.01 3.95
CA ASP A 232 -10.53 1.23 2.74
C ASP A 232 -9.38 0.25 2.98
N ILE A 233 -8.30 0.70 3.63
CA ILE A 233 -7.18 -0.16 4.03
C ILE A 233 -7.65 -1.25 4.98
N ALA A 234 -8.43 -0.90 6.01
CA ALA A 234 -8.96 -1.86 6.96
C ALA A 234 -9.85 -2.91 6.27
N ALA A 235 -10.68 -2.51 5.31
CA ALA A 235 -11.51 -3.45 4.53
C ALA A 235 -10.66 -4.44 3.73
N GLN A 236 -9.62 -3.97 3.05
CA GLN A 236 -8.71 -4.82 2.28
C GLN A 236 -7.91 -5.77 3.19
N VAL A 237 -7.44 -5.28 4.36
CA VAL A 237 -6.74 -6.11 5.36
C VAL A 237 -7.64 -7.25 5.85
N LEU A 238 -8.90 -6.95 6.17
CA LEU A 238 -9.85 -7.96 6.64
C LEU A 238 -10.22 -8.97 5.54
N ALA A 239 -10.44 -8.49 4.30
CA ALA A 239 -10.65 -9.37 3.16
C ALA A 239 -9.48 -10.35 2.96
N ARG A 240 -8.24 -9.86 3.05
CA ARG A 240 -7.04 -10.71 2.97
C ARG A 240 -6.90 -11.72 4.14
N LEU A 241 -7.46 -11.42 5.30
CA LEU A 241 -7.52 -12.38 6.42
C LEU A 241 -8.52 -13.49 6.18
N ASP A 242 -9.57 -13.24 5.41
CA ASP A 242 -10.63 -14.21 5.09
C ASP A 242 -10.30 -15.09 3.87
N GLU A 243 -9.33 -14.71 3.04
CA GLU A 243 -8.85 -15.43 1.84
C GLU A 243 -8.03 -16.70 2.18
N ALA A 244 -8.39 -17.51 3.13
CA ALA A 244 -7.55 -18.59 3.63
C ALA A 244 -7.86 -19.95 3.08
#